data_d2075be55cbb0c1446ab592289610c78
#
_entry.id   d2075be55cbb0c1446ab592289610c78
#
_cell.length_a   1.000
_cell.length_b   1.000
_cell.length_c   1.000
_cell.angle_alpha   90.00
_cell.angle_beta   90.00
_cell.angle_gamma   90.00
#
_symmetry.space_group_name_H-M   'P 1'
#
loop_
_entity.id
_entity.type
_entity.pdbx_description
1 polymer ?
#
loop_
_entity_poly.entity_id
_entity_poly.type
_entity_poly.pdbx_seq_one_letter_code
_entity_poly.pdbx_strand_id
1 'polypeptide(L)'
;MKNSAQLIRSLNKSLQNSKLTDSIRLCTDETNTRARIIHPFLELLGYKQFDDYTHEYIADIAGKRGTKVDIAITFGKKTPSILIEWKKAGQKLNDKNFKQLNDYIVYTPSAKVGILTNGIIWNFYIRGESGLNNTPFYCFNLEDYTNSDLESLSMFLKSEFNIKEIKEEADSIHFLENFDDALFSVLNSPNADLIKSINEAMGGKRASDKIAQKIIELVNSISIKGVYERMVIEEAKLKGVITTEEEYKAFNVIKTILAMSSKFRTSELDRVGYRDQRGSFKILIDENQKKCICDIIIKEKVSYIEINKKRYQIDGVTVADITKHKKEIIKSAVENLK
;
A
#
# COMPACT_ATOMS: atom_id res chain seq x y z
N MET A 1 -4.97 4.60 24.74
CA MET A 1 -5.04 4.49 23.24
C MET A 1 -6.04 3.40 22.90
N LYS A 2 -7.07 3.69 22.13
CA LYS A 2 -7.93 2.63 21.57
C LYS A 2 -7.04 1.77 20.68
N ASN A 3 -7.15 0.46 20.79
CA ASN A 3 -6.42 -0.48 19.94
C ASN A 3 -6.75 -0.13 18.47
N SER A 4 -5.78 0.14 17.61
CA SER A 4 -5.98 0.56 16.22
C SER A 4 -6.94 -0.39 15.48
N ALA A 5 -6.86 -1.68 15.74
CA ALA A 5 -7.77 -2.68 15.19
C ALA A 5 -9.25 -2.47 15.61
N GLN A 6 -9.52 -1.95 16.82
CA GLN A 6 -10.90 -1.62 17.23
C GLN A 6 -11.41 -0.36 16.52
N LEU A 7 -10.52 0.62 16.33
CA LEU A 7 -10.84 1.86 15.61
C LEU A 7 -11.21 1.56 14.16
N ILE A 8 -10.39 0.78 13.46
CA ILE A 8 -10.62 0.35 12.08
C ILE A 8 -11.94 -0.43 11.96
N ARG A 9 -12.19 -1.39 12.85
CA ARG A 9 -13.46 -2.14 12.86
C ARG A 9 -14.67 -1.24 13.08
N SER A 10 -14.57 -0.27 13.99
CA SER A 10 -15.63 0.70 14.25
C SER A 10 -15.91 1.58 13.04
N LEU A 11 -14.84 2.09 12.39
CA LEU A 11 -14.93 2.90 11.18
C LEU A 11 -15.55 2.12 10.02
N ASN A 12 -15.12 0.89 9.79
CA ASN A 12 -15.68 0.02 8.76
C ASN A 12 -17.18 -0.23 8.99
N LYS A 13 -17.55 -0.59 10.22
CA LYS A 13 -18.97 -0.79 10.58
C LYS A 13 -19.80 0.48 10.35
N SER A 14 -19.25 1.64 10.69
CA SER A 14 -19.92 2.92 10.50
C SER A 14 -20.12 3.24 9.01
N LEU A 15 -19.09 3.02 8.17
CA LEU A 15 -19.18 3.18 6.72
C LEU A 15 -20.23 2.25 6.11
N GLN A 16 -20.19 0.97 6.43
CA GLN A 16 -21.15 -0.01 5.92
C GLN A 16 -22.59 0.31 6.34
N ASN A 17 -22.80 0.78 7.57
CA ASN A 17 -24.14 1.13 8.07
C ASN A 17 -24.65 2.47 7.53
N SER A 18 -23.76 3.34 7.05
CA SER A 18 -24.10 4.72 6.62
C SER A 18 -24.95 4.78 5.35
N LYS A 19 -24.96 3.72 4.53
CA LYS A 19 -25.61 3.66 3.21
C LYS A 19 -25.18 4.79 2.26
N LEU A 20 -23.97 5.32 2.45
CA LEU A 20 -23.42 6.38 1.59
C LEU A 20 -23.35 5.94 0.13
N THR A 21 -22.89 4.72 -0.13
CA THR A 21 -22.81 4.12 -1.47
C THR A 21 -24.18 4.01 -2.14
N ASP A 22 -25.22 3.68 -1.38
CA ASP A 22 -26.61 3.64 -1.91
C ASP A 22 -27.10 5.02 -2.36
N SER A 23 -26.56 6.09 -1.73
CA SER A 23 -26.94 7.46 -2.02
C SER A 23 -26.27 8.02 -3.28
N ILE A 24 -25.22 7.42 -3.78
CA ILE A 24 -24.43 7.89 -4.95
C ILE A 24 -25.35 8.10 -6.16
N ARG A 25 -26.20 7.13 -6.46
CA ARG A 25 -27.14 7.19 -7.61
C ARG A 25 -28.13 8.35 -7.54
N LEU A 26 -28.35 8.92 -6.36
CA LEU A 26 -29.24 10.05 -6.12
C LEU A 26 -28.54 11.40 -6.21
N CYS A 27 -27.23 11.41 -6.39
CA CYS A 27 -26.40 12.61 -6.45
C CYS A 27 -26.28 13.12 -7.88
N THR A 28 -27.36 13.74 -8.38
CA THR A 28 -27.44 14.26 -9.77
C THR A 28 -26.69 15.58 -9.99
N ASP A 29 -26.32 16.26 -8.91
CA ASP A 29 -25.62 17.55 -8.90
C ASP A 29 -24.72 17.72 -7.67
N GLU A 30 -23.99 18.84 -7.58
CA GLU A 30 -23.08 19.12 -6.47
C GLU A 30 -23.85 19.30 -5.13
N THR A 31 -25.05 19.87 -5.15
CA THR A 31 -25.87 20.09 -3.96
C THR A 31 -26.31 18.76 -3.35
N ASN A 32 -26.80 17.84 -4.18
CA ASN A 32 -27.15 16.50 -3.75
C ASN A 32 -25.93 15.70 -3.26
N THR A 33 -24.79 15.85 -3.96
CA THR A 33 -23.52 15.22 -3.54
C THR A 33 -23.12 15.69 -2.15
N ARG A 34 -23.16 17.00 -1.92
CA ARG A 34 -22.90 17.61 -0.61
C ARG A 34 -23.78 17.03 0.46
N ALA A 35 -25.09 17.11 0.27
CA ALA A 35 -26.06 16.76 1.30
C ALA A 35 -26.11 15.25 1.61
N ARG A 36 -25.89 14.40 0.60
CA ARG A 36 -26.09 12.95 0.71
C ARG A 36 -24.80 12.17 0.95
N ILE A 37 -23.65 12.73 0.62
CA ILE A 37 -22.37 12.03 0.75
C ILE A 37 -21.39 12.86 1.58
N ILE A 38 -21.09 14.12 1.19
CA ILE A 38 -19.99 14.88 1.81
C ILE A 38 -20.26 15.14 3.30
N HIS A 39 -21.44 15.68 3.64
CA HIS A 39 -21.79 15.94 5.04
C HIS A 39 -21.87 14.65 5.88
N PRO A 40 -22.60 13.60 5.45
CA PRO A 40 -22.65 12.37 6.22
C PRO A 40 -21.28 11.68 6.37
N PHE A 41 -20.40 11.80 5.37
CA PHE A 41 -19.03 11.28 5.48
C PHE A 41 -18.21 12.06 6.52
N LEU A 42 -18.30 13.39 6.53
CA LEU A 42 -17.64 14.21 7.55
C LEU A 42 -18.20 13.94 8.95
N GLU A 43 -19.51 13.76 9.09
CA GLU A 43 -20.14 13.37 10.37
C GLU A 43 -19.63 12.00 10.84
N LEU A 44 -19.47 11.05 9.93
CA LEU A 44 -18.90 9.74 10.22
C LEU A 44 -17.45 9.85 10.72
N LEU A 45 -16.67 10.78 10.18
CA LEU A 45 -15.34 11.10 10.67
C LEU A 45 -15.36 11.91 12.00
N GLY A 46 -16.55 12.25 12.51
CA GLY A 46 -16.73 12.95 13.79
C GLY A 46 -16.76 14.47 13.70
N TYR A 47 -16.80 15.05 12.50
CA TYR A 47 -16.90 16.49 12.30
C TYR A 47 -18.36 16.96 12.30
N LYS A 48 -18.66 17.98 13.07
CA LYS A 48 -19.98 18.59 13.15
C LYS A 48 -20.03 19.90 12.39
N GLN A 49 -21.05 20.04 11.55
CA GLN A 49 -21.32 21.31 10.88
C GLN A 49 -21.51 22.44 11.90
N PHE A 50 -21.03 23.62 11.58
CA PHE A 50 -21.01 24.84 12.39
C PHE A 50 -20.08 24.79 13.61
N ASP A 51 -19.84 23.63 14.24
CA ASP A 51 -18.90 23.51 15.36
C ASP A 51 -17.45 23.37 14.86
N ASP A 52 -17.23 22.47 13.87
CA ASP A 52 -15.92 22.08 13.41
C ASP A 52 -15.58 22.60 12.02
N TYR A 53 -16.57 22.88 11.19
CA TYR A 53 -16.36 23.37 9.83
C TYR A 53 -17.44 24.36 9.38
N THR A 54 -17.02 25.22 8.45
CA THR A 54 -17.86 26.22 7.79
C THR A 54 -17.87 25.98 6.28
N HIS A 55 -19.01 26.36 5.66
CA HIS A 55 -19.16 26.39 4.22
C HIS A 55 -18.73 27.73 3.64
N GLU A 56 -18.37 27.70 2.37
CA GLU A 56 -18.09 28.90 1.61
C GLU A 56 -17.08 29.83 2.33
N TYR A 57 -16.02 29.23 2.88
CA TYR A 57 -14.98 29.98 3.56
C TYR A 57 -14.27 30.92 2.58
N ILE A 58 -14.21 32.21 2.90
CA ILE A 58 -13.56 33.21 2.05
C ILE A 58 -12.05 33.09 2.19
N ALA A 59 -11.38 32.67 1.13
CA ALA A 59 -9.93 32.74 1.02
C ALA A 59 -9.56 34.08 0.36
N ASP A 60 -8.70 34.86 1.01
CA ASP A 60 -8.22 36.16 0.49
C ASP A 60 -7.20 35.91 -0.64
N ILE A 61 -7.70 35.55 -1.83
CA ILE A 61 -6.86 35.35 -3.00
C ILE A 61 -6.55 36.70 -3.66
N ALA A 62 -5.27 37.04 -3.77
CA ALA A 62 -4.84 38.27 -4.42
C ALA A 62 -5.40 38.37 -5.87
N GLY A 63 -6.13 39.45 -6.15
CA GLY A 63 -6.76 39.68 -7.44
C GLY A 63 -8.10 38.98 -7.69
N LYS A 64 -8.59 38.14 -6.75
CA LYS A 64 -9.88 37.44 -6.84
C LYS A 64 -10.68 37.65 -5.55
N ARG A 65 -11.30 38.83 -5.38
CA ARG A 65 -12.13 39.11 -4.20
C ARG A 65 -13.33 38.18 -4.12
N GLY A 66 -13.57 37.62 -2.91
CA GLY A 66 -14.75 36.82 -2.63
C GLY A 66 -14.70 35.38 -3.12
N THR A 67 -13.54 34.87 -3.49
CA THR A 67 -13.37 33.46 -3.84
C THR A 67 -13.56 32.59 -2.59
N LYS A 68 -14.42 31.59 -2.69
CA LYS A 68 -14.82 30.75 -1.57
C LYS A 68 -14.38 29.30 -1.81
N VAL A 69 -13.78 28.70 -0.80
CA VAL A 69 -13.60 27.26 -0.75
C VAL A 69 -14.85 26.60 -0.16
N ASP A 70 -15.19 25.46 -0.66
CA ASP A 70 -16.44 24.81 -0.33
C ASP A 70 -16.59 24.49 1.18
N ILE A 71 -15.58 23.87 1.81
CA ILE A 71 -15.56 23.59 3.25
C ILE A 71 -14.17 23.94 3.81
N ALA A 72 -14.17 24.57 4.97
CA ALA A 72 -12.99 24.80 5.79
C ALA A 72 -13.17 24.16 7.18
N ILE A 73 -12.34 23.17 7.53
CA ILE A 73 -12.35 22.54 8.86
C ILE A 73 -11.43 23.30 9.79
N THR A 74 -12.00 23.85 10.85
CA THR A 74 -11.35 24.77 11.80
C THR A 74 -11.10 24.13 13.17
N PHE A 75 -11.73 23.01 13.48
CA PHE A 75 -11.72 22.40 14.83
C PHE A 75 -12.12 23.39 15.94
N GLY A 76 -13.08 24.26 15.66
CA GLY A 76 -13.49 25.31 16.55
C GLY A 76 -12.51 26.49 16.71
N LYS A 77 -11.46 26.54 15.87
CA LYS A 77 -10.47 27.64 15.84
C LYS A 77 -10.87 28.72 14.84
N LYS A 78 -10.20 29.87 14.92
CA LYS A 78 -10.44 30.99 13.97
C LYS A 78 -9.93 30.69 12.55
N THR A 79 -8.91 29.81 12.42
CA THR A 79 -8.23 29.54 11.15
C THR A 79 -8.37 28.06 10.78
N PRO A 80 -8.59 27.74 9.51
CA PRO A 80 -8.78 26.36 9.07
C PRO A 80 -7.46 25.58 9.06
N SER A 81 -7.55 24.29 9.32
CA SER A 81 -6.47 23.30 9.20
C SER A 81 -6.59 22.47 7.94
N ILE A 82 -7.83 22.23 7.46
CA ILE A 82 -8.13 21.46 6.26
C ILE A 82 -9.06 22.29 5.37
N LEU A 83 -8.80 22.30 4.08
CA LEU A 83 -9.72 22.82 3.07
C LEU A 83 -10.21 21.68 2.19
N ILE A 84 -11.51 21.69 1.86
CA ILE A 84 -12.14 20.67 1.03
C ILE A 84 -12.82 21.36 -0.14
N GLU A 85 -12.53 20.87 -1.34
CA GLU A 85 -13.21 21.20 -2.58
C GLU A 85 -13.91 19.94 -3.09
N TRP A 86 -15.20 20.02 -3.41
CA TRP A 86 -15.93 18.89 -3.95
C TRP A 86 -16.47 19.17 -5.36
N LYS A 87 -16.77 18.10 -6.06
CA LYS A 87 -17.47 18.10 -7.34
C LYS A 87 -18.64 17.12 -7.27
N LYS A 88 -19.51 17.19 -8.25
CA LYS A 88 -20.63 16.25 -8.42
C LYS A 88 -20.16 14.80 -8.34
N ALA A 89 -20.95 13.93 -7.73
CA ALA A 89 -20.68 12.50 -7.64
C ALA A 89 -20.40 11.87 -9.02
N GLY A 90 -19.30 11.09 -9.10
CA GLY A 90 -18.86 10.44 -10.32
C GLY A 90 -18.19 11.36 -11.34
N GLN A 91 -18.14 12.68 -11.12
CA GLN A 91 -17.37 13.58 -11.99
C GLN A 91 -15.87 13.28 -11.86
N LYS A 92 -15.18 13.15 -13.01
CA LYS A 92 -13.72 12.96 -13.00
C LYS A 92 -13.03 14.20 -12.42
N LEU A 93 -12.25 13.98 -11.36
CA LEU A 93 -11.38 14.98 -10.79
C LEU A 93 -10.19 15.22 -11.75
N ASN A 94 -9.81 16.48 -11.95
CA ASN A 94 -8.78 16.86 -12.91
C ASN A 94 -7.89 18.00 -12.38
N ASP A 95 -6.84 18.32 -13.14
CA ASP A 95 -5.85 19.34 -12.79
C ASP A 95 -6.44 20.71 -12.52
N LYS A 96 -7.55 21.07 -13.19
CA LYS A 96 -8.25 22.36 -12.96
C LYS A 96 -8.87 22.38 -11.55
N ASN A 97 -9.44 21.25 -11.11
CA ASN A 97 -10.01 21.13 -9.77
C ASN A 97 -8.89 21.16 -8.72
N PHE A 98 -7.79 20.44 -8.96
CA PHE A 98 -6.61 20.49 -8.10
C PHE A 98 -6.05 21.91 -8.00
N LYS A 99 -5.86 22.60 -9.13
CA LYS A 99 -5.37 23.98 -9.14
C LYS A 99 -6.25 24.92 -8.34
N GLN A 100 -7.57 24.78 -8.42
CA GLN A 100 -8.52 25.56 -7.64
C GLN A 100 -8.29 25.36 -6.14
N LEU A 101 -8.22 24.11 -5.67
CA LEU A 101 -7.93 23.78 -4.26
C LEU A 101 -6.55 24.30 -3.84
N ASN A 102 -5.55 24.12 -4.69
CA ASN A 102 -4.18 24.59 -4.42
C ASN A 102 -4.12 26.12 -4.28
N ASP A 103 -4.83 26.87 -5.13
CA ASP A 103 -4.93 28.34 -5.00
C ASP A 103 -5.47 28.71 -3.61
N TYR A 104 -6.51 28.03 -3.11
CA TYR A 104 -7.02 28.27 -1.74
C TYR A 104 -6.00 27.97 -0.67
N ILE A 105 -5.28 26.87 -0.77
CA ILE A 105 -4.24 26.49 0.19
C ILE A 105 -3.12 27.51 0.22
N VAL A 106 -2.65 27.98 -0.94
CA VAL A 106 -1.57 28.99 -1.03
C VAL A 106 -1.93 30.23 -0.20
N TYR A 107 -3.17 30.72 -0.36
CA TYR A 107 -3.64 31.94 0.33
C TYR A 107 -4.20 31.68 1.73
N THR A 108 -4.19 30.45 2.21
CA THR A 108 -4.59 30.09 3.57
C THR A 108 -3.46 29.38 4.31
N PRO A 109 -2.44 30.10 4.82
CA PRO A 109 -1.23 29.48 5.38
C PRO A 109 -1.46 28.55 6.57
N SER A 110 -2.59 28.71 7.29
CA SER A 110 -2.99 27.84 8.40
C SER A 110 -3.42 26.45 7.92
N ALA A 111 -4.01 26.34 6.73
CA ALA A 111 -4.44 25.07 6.17
C ALA A 111 -3.22 24.26 5.72
N LYS A 112 -3.12 23.05 6.23
CA LYS A 112 -2.01 22.12 5.98
C LYS A 112 -2.43 20.94 5.13
N VAL A 113 -3.72 20.65 5.07
CA VAL A 113 -4.30 19.56 4.27
C VAL A 113 -5.31 20.14 3.29
N GLY A 114 -5.24 19.69 2.04
CA GLY A 114 -6.26 19.89 1.02
C GLY A 114 -6.94 18.57 0.70
N ILE A 115 -8.25 18.57 0.59
CA ILE A 115 -9.03 17.39 0.16
C ILE A 115 -9.81 17.76 -1.09
N LEU A 116 -9.60 17.01 -2.16
CA LEU A 116 -10.37 17.11 -3.39
C LEU A 116 -11.22 15.86 -3.56
N THR A 117 -12.53 16.03 -3.68
CA THR A 117 -13.44 14.87 -3.73
C THR A 117 -14.57 15.07 -4.72
N ASN A 118 -15.11 13.96 -5.22
CA ASN A 118 -16.40 13.89 -5.91
C ASN A 118 -17.42 13.06 -5.10
N GLY A 119 -17.18 12.90 -3.79
CA GLY A 119 -18.00 12.08 -2.91
C GLY A 119 -17.69 10.59 -2.96
N ILE A 120 -17.19 10.06 -4.09
CA ILE A 120 -16.78 8.67 -4.25
C ILE A 120 -15.27 8.55 -4.01
N ILE A 121 -14.48 9.33 -4.74
CA ILE A 121 -13.04 9.41 -4.62
C ILE A 121 -12.68 10.62 -3.75
N TRP A 122 -11.85 10.38 -2.76
CA TRP A 122 -11.33 11.38 -1.83
C TRP A 122 -9.81 11.40 -1.91
N ASN A 123 -9.26 12.48 -2.49
CA ASN A 123 -7.83 12.68 -2.66
C ASN A 123 -7.33 13.63 -1.57
N PHE A 124 -6.38 13.17 -0.76
CA PHE A 124 -5.81 13.91 0.35
C PHE A 124 -4.41 14.41 -0.02
N TYR A 125 -4.21 15.70 0.09
CA TYR A 125 -2.96 16.37 -0.24
C TYR A 125 -2.38 17.05 0.98
N ILE A 126 -1.07 17.03 1.11
CA ILE A 126 -0.34 17.77 2.15
C ILE A 126 0.26 19.06 1.57
N ARG A 127 0.34 20.10 2.40
CA ARG A 127 0.99 21.34 2.05
C ARG A 127 2.50 21.19 2.07
N GLY A 128 3.14 21.41 0.93
CA GLY A 128 4.57 21.59 0.77
C GLY A 128 4.99 23.08 0.92
N GLU A 129 6.11 23.44 0.35
CA GLU A 129 6.68 24.81 0.45
C GLU A 129 5.87 25.86 -0.33
N SER A 130 5.45 25.53 -1.56
CA SER A 130 4.80 26.48 -2.48
C SER A 130 3.30 26.29 -2.66
N GLY A 131 2.70 25.35 -1.94
CA GLY A 131 1.29 24.96 -2.06
C GLY A 131 1.11 23.49 -1.71
N LEU A 132 0.11 22.83 -2.28
CA LEU A 132 -0.06 21.39 -2.16
C LEU A 132 0.97 20.62 -3.01
N ASN A 133 1.41 19.48 -2.53
CA ASN A 133 2.13 18.52 -3.38
C ASN A 133 1.23 18.10 -4.55
N ASN A 134 1.81 17.89 -5.72
CA ASN A 134 1.04 17.66 -6.96
C ASN A 134 0.31 16.30 -6.95
N THR A 135 0.80 15.34 -6.19
CA THR A 135 0.19 14.03 -6.04
C THR A 135 -0.49 13.92 -4.67
N PRO A 136 -1.67 13.29 -4.57
CA PRO A 136 -2.26 12.99 -3.28
C PRO A 136 -1.42 11.94 -2.57
N PHE A 137 -1.11 12.15 -1.30
CA PHE A 137 -0.41 11.13 -0.51
C PHE A 137 -1.34 10.00 -0.06
N TYR A 138 -2.66 10.22 -0.11
CA TYR A 138 -3.65 9.21 0.19
C TYR A 138 -4.90 9.41 -0.67
N CYS A 139 -5.43 8.29 -1.22
CA CYS A 139 -6.66 8.24 -1.99
C CYS A 139 -7.61 7.24 -1.33
N PHE A 140 -8.81 7.67 -0.99
CA PHE A 140 -9.87 6.81 -0.49
C PHE A 140 -10.99 6.68 -1.51
N ASN A 141 -11.37 5.43 -1.83
CA ASN A 141 -12.51 5.14 -2.68
C ASN A 141 -13.65 4.58 -1.82
N LEU A 142 -14.76 5.32 -1.74
CA LEU A 142 -15.91 4.94 -0.92
C LEU A 142 -16.60 3.64 -1.39
N GLU A 143 -16.47 3.28 -2.68
CA GLU A 143 -17.07 2.06 -3.25
C GLU A 143 -16.13 0.84 -3.17
N ASP A 144 -14.83 1.06 -3.01
CA ASP A 144 -13.84 -0.02 -3.02
C ASP A 144 -12.65 0.36 -2.11
N TYR A 145 -12.67 -0.14 -0.88
CA TYR A 145 -11.63 0.12 0.12
C TYR A 145 -11.26 -1.12 0.91
N THR A 146 -10.03 -1.15 1.38
CA THR A 146 -9.42 -2.22 2.19
C THR A 146 -9.27 -1.80 3.65
N ASN A 147 -8.82 -2.72 4.51
CA ASN A 147 -8.47 -2.38 5.89
C ASN A 147 -7.28 -1.40 5.97
N SER A 148 -6.34 -1.47 5.03
CA SER A 148 -5.23 -0.52 4.94
C SER A 148 -5.73 0.89 4.62
N ASP A 149 -6.72 1.01 3.72
CA ASP A 149 -7.34 2.31 3.43
C ASP A 149 -8.06 2.88 4.65
N LEU A 150 -8.71 2.01 5.45
CA LEU A 150 -9.34 2.44 6.70
C LEU A 150 -8.32 2.87 7.77
N GLU A 151 -7.15 2.26 7.80
CA GLU A 151 -6.05 2.68 8.66
C GLU A 151 -5.60 4.10 8.31
N SER A 152 -5.33 4.37 7.05
CA SER A 152 -4.99 5.71 6.56
C SER A 152 -6.12 6.71 6.79
N LEU A 153 -7.38 6.33 6.51
CA LEU A 153 -8.55 7.18 6.77
C LEU A 153 -8.72 7.50 8.25
N SER A 154 -8.34 6.59 9.15
CA SER A 154 -8.48 6.79 10.59
C SER A 154 -7.69 7.97 11.13
N MET A 155 -6.60 8.38 10.47
CA MET A 155 -5.82 9.58 10.81
C MET A 155 -6.63 10.87 10.65
N PHE A 156 -7.70 10.82 9.86
CA PHE A 156 -8.62 11.93 9.60
C PHE A 156 -9.87 11.91 10.48
N LEU A 157 -10.01 10.92 11.37
CA LEU A 157 -11.02 11.01 12.42
C LEU A 157 -10.72 12.22 13.31
N LYS A 158 -11.74 13.00 13.64
CA LYS A 158 -11.58 14.21 14.49
C LYS A 158 -10.85 13.90 15.80
N SER A 159 -11.08 12.72 16.40
CA SER A 159 -10.45 12.28 17.65
C SER A 159 -8.96 11.93 17.50
N GLU A 160 -8.54 11.55 16.30
CA GLU A 160 -7.18 11.07 16.02
C GLU A 160 -6.37 12.09 15.20
N PHE A 161 -7.00 13.17 14.73
CA PHE A 161 -6.38 14.13 13.84
C PHE A 161 -5.16 14.79 14.46
N ASN A 162 -3.99 14.47 13.93
CA ASN A 162 -2.71 15.07 14.31
C ASN A 162 -1.95 15.47 13.05
N ILE A 163 -1.90 16.77 12.78
CA ILE A 163 -1.28 17.29 11.54
C ILE A 163 0.21 16.97 11.44
N LYS A 164 0.91 16.81 12.57
CA LYS A 164 2.33 16.44 12.56
C LYS A 164 2.51 15.01 12.08
N GLU A 165 1.74 14.07 12.61
CA GLU A 165 1.78 12.66 12.20
C GLU A 165 1.35 12.49 10.75
N ILE A 166 0.27 13.18 10.33
CA ILE A 166 -0.19 13.15 8.94
C ILE A 166 0.91 13.68 7.99
N LYS A 167 1.63 14.71 8.39
CA LYS A 167 2.71 15.27 7.60
C LYS A 167 3.89 14.30 7.50
N GLU A 168 4.30 13.70 8.61
CA GLU A 168 5.38 12.70 8.64
C GLU A 168 5.05 11.50 7.75
N GLU A 169 3.81 11.02 7.77
CA GLU A 169 3.34 9.94 6.89
C GLU A 169 3.34 10.36 5.42
N ALA A 170 2.80 11.54 5.10
CA ALA A 170 2.78 12.06 3.74
C ALA A 170 4.19 12.29 3.18
N ASP A 171 5.10 12.85 3.99
CA ASP A 171 6.49 13.06 3.60
C ASP A 171 7.19 11.71 3.34
N SER A 172 6.89 10.68 4.13
CA SER A 172 7.42 9.31 3.94
C SER A 172 6.92 8.68 2.64
N ILE A 173 5.62 8.81 2.33
CA ILE A 173 5.03 8.30 1.09
C ILE A 173 5.67 8.99 -0.13
N HIS A 174 5.72 10.32 -0.14
CA HIS A 174 6.33 11.06 -1.24
C HIS A 174 7.82 10.79 -1.38
N PHE A 175 8.54 10.56 -0.27
CA PHE A 175 9.93 10.15 -0.33
C PHE A 175 10.09 8.80 -1.04
N LEU A 176 9.23 7.82 -0.71
CA LEU A 176 9.27 6.49 -1.34
C LEU A 176 8.94 6.56 -2.83
N GLU A 177 7.91 7.34 -3.23
CA GLU A 177 7.58 7.56 -4.64
C GLU A 177 8.76 8.19 -5.40
N ASN A 178 9.32 9.28 -4.88
CA ASN A 178 10.48 9.95 -5.48
C ASN A 178 11.71 9.03 -5.54
N PHE A 179 11.92 8.19 -4.52
CA PHE A 179 13.01 7.22 -4.49
C PHE A 179 12.84 6.15 -5.58
N ASP A 180 11.63 5.62 -5.75
CA ASP A 180 11.33 4.61 -6.77
C ASP A 180 11.57 5.16 -8.17
N ASP A 181 11.03 6.33 -8.47
CA ASP A 181 11.24 7.03 -9.74
C ASP A 181 12.73 7.34 -10.00
N ALA A 182 13.45 7.82 -8.98
CA ALA A 182 14.87 8.10 -9.09
C ALA A 182 15.67 6.82 -9.31
N LEU A 183 15.38 5.75 -8.58
CA LEU A 183 16.03 4.46 -8.73
C LEU A 183 15.77 3.89 -10.12
N PHE A 184 14.51 3.90 -10.59
CA PHE A 184 14.17 3.48 -11.94
C PHE A 184 14.94 4.28 -13.00
N SER A 185 14.99 5.61 -12.86
CA SER A 185 15.71 6.49 -13.79
C SER A 185 17.21 6.17 -13.86
N VAL A 186 17.84 5.99 -12.69
CA VAL A 186 19.28 5.67 -12.60
C VAL A 186 19.58 4.29 -13.15
N LEU A 187 18.72 3.29 -12.91
CA LEU A 187 18.91 1.94 -13.43
C LEU A 187 18.62 1.85 -14.93
N ASN A 188 17.61 2.56 -15.42
CA ASN A 188 17.26 2.58 -16.85
C ASN A 188 18.26 3.35 -17.71
N SER A 189 18.92 4.35 -17.13
CA SER A 189 19.96 5.16 -17.78
C SER A 189 21.14 5.36 -16.85
N PRO A 190 22.01 4.32 -16.67
CA PRO A 190 23.14 4.37 -15.75
C PRO A 190 24.08 5.54 -16.05
N ASN A 191 24.29 6.40 -15.05
CA ASN A 191 25.22 7.51 -15.15
C ASN A 191 26.68 7.06 -14.96
N ALA A 192 27.62 7.96 -15.24
CA ALA A 192 29.06 7.68 -15.16
C ALA A 192 29.51 7.23 -13.75
N ASP A 193 28.87 7.76 -12.69
CA ASP A 193 29.22 7.43 -11.31
C ASP A 193 28.76 6.01 -10.94
N LEU A 194 27.58 5.60 -11.37
CA LEU A 194 27.08 4.23 -11.17
C LEU A 194 27.98 3.23 -11.92
N ILE A 195 28.30 3.53 -13.18
CA ILE A 195 29.20 2.69 -14.00
C ILE A 195 30.57 2.57 -13.33
N LYS A 196 31.12 3.67 -12.83
CA LYS A 196 32.38 3.71 -12.11
C LYS A 196 32.33 2.85 -10.84
N SER A 197 31.30 3.02 -10.03
CA SER A 197 31.12 2.27 -8.77
C SER A 197 31.01 0.76 -9.01
N ILE A 198 30.27 0.34 -10.04
CA ILE A 198 30.16 -1.07 -10.43
C ILE A 198 31.52 -1.60 -10.90
N ASN A 199 32.22 -0.85 -11.76
CA ASN A 199 33.55 -1.26 -12.27
C ASN A 199 34.57 -1.42 -11.14
N GLU A 200 34.59 -0.49 -10.19
CA GLU A 200 35.46 -0.55 -9.01
C GLU A 200 35.15 -1.75 -8.13
N ALA A 201 33.88 -2.03 -7.90
CA ALA A 201 33.42 -3.20 -7.15
C ALA A 201 33.79 -4.53 -7.83
N MET A 202 33.94 -4.54 -9.17
CA MET A 202 34.45 -5.68 -9.95
C MET A 202 35.99 -5.77 -9.94
N GLY A 203 36.69 -4.86 -9.26
CA GLY A 203 38.14 -4.81 -9.21
C GLY A 203 38.81 -4.04 -10.36
N GLY A 204 38.02 -3.33 -11.19
CA GLY A 204 38.52 -2.52 -12.28
C GLY A 204 39.03 -1.16 -11.82
N LYS A 205 40.18 -0.70 -12.34
CA LYS A 205 40.72 0.64 -12.01
C LYS A 205 40.11 1.77 -12.82
N ARG A 206 39.78 1.54 -14.08
CA ARG A 206 39.13 2.51 -14.99
C ARG A 206 38.25 1.78 -16.00
N ALA A 207 37.02 2.23 -16.13
CA ALA A 207 36.09 1.71 -17.14
C ALA A 207 36.50 2.28 -18.52
N SER A 208 36.82 1.42 -19.49
CA SER A 208 36.86 1.81 -20.90
C SER A 208 35.42 1.90 -21.43
N ASP A 209 35.23 2.59 -22.57
CA ASP A 209 33.89 2.72 -23.20
C ASP A 209 33.24 1.36 -23.43
N LYS A 210 34.03 0.36 -23.83
CA LYS A 210 33.54 -1.01 -24.02
C LYS A 210 33.06 -1.65 -22.71
N ILE A 211 33.74 -1.41 -21.60
CA ILE A 211 33.35 -1.92 -20.27
C ILE A 211 32.10 -1.14 -19.80
N ALA A 212 32.06 0.17 -19.99
CA ALA A 212 30.94 1.00 -19.65
C ALA A 212 29.66 0.53 -20.39
N GLN A 213 29.74 0.33 -21.70
CA GLN A 213 28.63 -0.17 -22.51
C GLN A 213 28.13 -1.53 -22.01
N LYS A 214 29.05 -2.44 -21.70
CA LYS A 214 28.67 -3.76 -21.18
C LYS A 214 28.02 -3.70 -19.79
N ILE A 215 28.47 -2.78 -18.93
CA ILE A 215 27.83 -2.54 -17.62
C ILE A 215 26.41 -2.02 -17.84
N ILE A 216 26.19 -1.07 -18.75
CA ILE A 216 24.86 -0.53 -19.07
C ILE A 216 23.92 -1.66 -19.55
N GLU A 217 24.38 -2.47 -20.50
CA GLU A 217 23.61 -3.62 -21.00
C GLU A 217 23.23 -4.59 -19.89
N LEU A 218 24.15 -4.89 -18.98
CA LEU A 218 23.91 -5.79 -17.87
C LEU A 218 22.94 -5.17 -16.84
N VAL A 219 23.10 -3.90 -16.49
CA VAL A 219 22.20 -3.20 -15.57
C VAL A 219 20.77 -3.20 -16.14
N ASN A 220 20.61 -2.89 -17.43
CA ASN A 220 19.31 -2.90 -18.10
C ASN A 220 18.68 -4.31 -18.23
N SER A 221 19.51 -5.36 -18.16
CA SER A 221 19.05 -6.75 -18.21
C SER A 221 18.75 -7.35 -16.83
N ILE A 222 19.21 -6.71 -15.75
CA ILE A 222 18.97 -7.18 -14.38
C ILE A 222 17.52 -6.99 -13.99
N SER A 223 16.86 -8.08 -13.64
CA SER A 223 15.58 -8.02 -12.96
C SER A 223 15.79 -7.50 -11.54
N ILE A 224 15.13 -6.37 -11.19
CA ILE A 224 15.09 -5.83 -9.80
C ILE A 224 14.66 -6.93 -8.83
N LYS A 225 13.76 -7.82 -9.27
CA LYS A 225 13.35 -9.00 -8.52
C LYS A 225 14.52 -9.91 -8.15
N GLY A 226 15.46 -10.17 -9.08
CA GLY A 226 16.63 -10.99 -8.81
C GLY A 226 17.64 -10.35 -7.85
N VAL A 227 17.74 -9.02 -7.85
CA VAL A 227 18.56 -8.28 -6.85
C VAL A 227 17.90 -8.33 -5.48
N TYR A 228 16.59 -8.10 -5.41
CA TYR A 228 15.83 -8.19 -4.17
C TYR A 228 15.88 -9.59 -3.55
N GLU A 229 15.72 -10.64 -4.35
CA GLU A 229 15.86 -12.04 -3.92
C GLU A 229 17.25 -12.31 -3.31
N ARG A 230 18.33 -11.77 -3.91
CA ARG A 230 19.67 -11.85 -3.35
C ARG A 230 19.81 -11.11 -2.02
N MET A 231 19.24 -9.91 -1.90
CA MET A 231 19.28 -9.14 -0.64
C MET A 231 18.56 -9.87 0.47
N VAL A 232 17.39 -10.48 0.19
CA VAL A 232 16.64 -11.29 1.15
C VAL A 232 17.46 -12.51 1.60
N ILE A 233 18.15 -13.18 0.67
CA ILE A 233 19.01 -14.31 0.97
C ILE A 233 20.19 -13.88 1.85
N GLU A 234 20.82 -12.75 1.55
CA GLU A 234 21.95 -12.22 2.35
C GLU A 234 21.47 -11.80 3.77
N GLU A 235 20.31 -11.16 3.88
CA GLU A 235 19.74 -10.80 5.18
C GLU A 235 19.39 -12.06 6.02
N ALA A 236 18.86 -13.09 5.39
CA ALA A 236 18.59 -14.37 6.03
C ALA A 236 19.88 -15.06 6.51
N LYS A 237 20.95 -15.01 5.72
CA LYS A 237 22.28 -15.50 6.13
C LYS A 237 22.81 -14.78 7.38
N LEU A 238 22.65 -13.46 7.44
CA LEU A 238 23.05 -12.65 8.61
C LEU A 238 22.25 -13.01 9.87
N LYS A 239 20.99 -13.41 9.72
CA LYS A 239 20.10 -13.86 10.82
C LYS A 239 20.32 -15.33 11.20
N GLY A 240 21.22 -16.06 10.52
CA GLY A 240 21.54 -17.47 10.79
C GLY A 240 20.45 -18.46 10.39
N VAL A 241 19.49 -18.02 9.58
CA VAL A 241 18.46 -18.85 8.95
C VAL A 241 18.64 -18.69 7.44
N ILE A 242 19.11 -19.74 6.79
CA ILE A 242 19.38 -19.73 5.34
C ILE A 242 18.29 -20.53 4.67
N THR A 243 17.36 -19.84 4.02
CA THR A 243 16.44 -20.50 3.10
C THR A 243 17.22 -20.99 1.87
N THR A 244 17.29 -22.28 1.71
CA THR A 244 18.02 -22.91 0.61
C THR A 244 17.25 -22.77 -0.71
N GLU A 245 17.95 -22.89 -1.83
CA GLU A 245 17.33 -22.90 -3.16
C GLU A 245 16.31 -24.04 -3.30
N GLU A 246 16.56 -25.16 -2.63
CA GLU A 246 15.66 -26.31 -2.61
C GLU A 246 14.37 -26.04 -1.82
N GLU A 247 14.44 -25.35 -0.69
CA GLU A 247 13.27 -24.93 0.08
C GLU A 247 12.41 -23.94 -0.69
N TYR A 248 13.05 -23.02 -1.40
CA TYR A 248 12.32 -22.06 -2.24
C TYR A 248 11.67 -22.74 -3.45
N LYS A 249 12.32 -23.72 -4.06
CA LYS A 249 11.71 -24.57 -5.09
C LYS A 249 10.49 -25.32 -4.57
N ALA A 250 10.59 -25.89 -3.36
CA ALA A 250 9.45 -26.57 -2.73
C ALA A 250 8.26 -25.63 -2.54
N PHE A 251 8.49 -24.42 -2.05
CA PHE A 251 7.44 -23.41 -1.89
C PHE A 251 6.74 -23.09 -3.22
N ASN A 252 7.51 -22.84 -4.27
CA ASN A 252 6.96 -22.53 -5.60
C ASN A 252 6.15 -23.70 -6.18
N VAL A 253 6.61 -24.94 -6.02
CA VAL A 253 5.88 -26.11 -6.45
C VAL A 253 4.55 -26.25 -5.71
N ILE A 254 4.56 -26.05 -4.37
CA ILE A 254 3.35 -26.15 -3.56
C ILE A 254 2.37 -25.01 -3.92
N LYS A 255 2.86 -23.78 -4.06
CA LYS A 255 2.03 -22.65 -4.50
C LYS A 255 1.40 -22.89 -5.87
N THR A 256 2.15 -23.49 -6.79
CA THR A 256 1.65 -23.91 -8.11
C THR A 256 0.57 -24.99 -7.99
N ILE A 257 0.76 -26.00 -7.14
CA ILE A 257 -0.23 -27.05 -6.89
C ILE A 257 -1.54 -26.44 -6.37
N LEU A 258 -1.47 -25.47 -5.47
CA LEU A 258 -2.64 -24.77 -4.95
C LEU A 258 -3.31 -23.91 -6.03
N ALA A 259 -2.54 -23.19 -6.85
CA ALA A 259 -3.03 -22.37 -7.96
C ALA A 259 -3.79 -23.19 -9.02
N MET A 260 -3.34 -24.42 -9.27
CA MET A 260 -3.99 -25.35 -10.21
C MET A 260 -5.22 -26.06 -9.62
N SER A 261 -5.52 -25.85 -8.34
CA SER A 261 -6.64 -26.48 -7.66
C SER A 261 -7.91 -25.65 -7.78
N SER A 262 -9.01 -26.24 -8.26
CA SER A 262 -10.33 -25.58 -8.25
C SER A 262 -10.88 -25.28 -6.86
N LYS A 263 -10.24 -25.79 -5.80
CA LYS A 263 -10.62 -25.58 -4.40
C LYS A 263 -9.93 -24.39 -3.74
N PHE A 264 -9.01 -23.72 -4.46
CA PHE A 264 -8.23 -22.59 -3.99
C PHE A 264 -8.41 -21.41 -4.94
N ARG A 265 -8.86 -20.27 -4.46
CA ARG A 265 -9.09 -19.07 -5.27
C ARG A 265 -7.78 -18.29 -5.45
N THR A 266 -7.69 -17.50 -6.51
CA THR A 266 -6.50 -16.65 -6.78
C THR A 266 -6.20 -15.71 -5.62
N SER A 267 -7.22 -15.08 -5.01
CA SER A 267 -7.08 -14.21 -3.84
C SER A 267 -6.60 -14.93 -2.56
N GLU A 268 -6.73 -16.25 -2.51
CA GLU A 268 -6.27 -17.05 -1.38
C GLU A 268 -4.78 -17.43 -1.52
N LEU A 269 -4.25 -17.38 -2.76
CA LEU A 269 -2.83 -17.65 -3.04
C LEU A 269 -1.90 -16.58 -2.45
N ASP A 270 -2.37 -15.34 -2.34
CA ASP A 270 -1.60 -14.23 -1.76
C ASP A 270 -1.43 -14.39 -0.25
N ARG A 271 -2.30 -15.18 0.38
CA ARG A 271 -2.23 -15.54 1.82
C ARG A 271 -1.25 -16.66 2.13
N VAL A 272 -0.72 -17.34 1.09
CA VAL A 272 0.23 -18.46 1.24
C VAL A 272 1.65 -17.90 1.31
N GLY A 273 2.24 -17.98 2.49
CA GLY A 273 3.62 -17.64 2.77
C GLY A 273 4.45 -18.81 3.28
N TYR A 274 5.68 -18.57 3.63
CA TYR A 274 6.55 -19.55 4.28
C TYR A 274 7.26 -18.97 5.48
N ARG A 275 7.71 -19.86 6.38
CA ARG A 275 8.58 -19.52 7.49
C ARG A 275 9.70 -20.54 7.60
N ASP A 276 10.90 -20.07 7.39
CA ASP A 276 12.10 -20.85 7.55
C ASP A 276 12.53 -20.90 9.03
N GLN A 277 12.85 -22.06 9.50
CA GLN A 277 13.37 -22.32 10.84
C GLN A 277 14.48 -23.37 10.74
N ARG A 278 15.41 -23.35 11.68
CA ARG A 278 16.54 -24.29 11.67
C ARG A 278 16.08 -25.75 11.55
N GLY A 279 16.18 -26.30 10.34
CA GLY A 279 15.81 -27.70 10.03
C GLY A 279 14.32 -27.95 9.75
N SER A 280 13.54 -26.90 9.48
CA SER A 280 12.10 -26.98 9.20
C SER A 280 11.66 -25.78 8.37
N PHE A 281 11.11 -26.04 7.17
CA PHE A 281 10.62 -25.02 6.26
C PHE A 281 9.11 -25.13 6.12
N LYS A 282 8.39 -24.30 6.88
CA LYS A 282 6.93 -24.35 6.98
C LYS A 282 6.25 -23.48 5.95
N ILE A 283 5.27 -24.03 5.26
CA ILE A 283 4.38 -23.32 4.37
C ILE A 283 3.06 -23.05 5.11
N LEU A 284 2.69 -21.78 5.20
CA LEU A 284 1.67 -21.27 6.12
C LEU A 284 0.62 -20.48 5.38
N ILE A 285 -0.54 -20.29 5.99
CA ILE A 285 -1.55 -19.31 5.59
C ILE A 285 -1.51 -18.15 6.60
N ASP A 286 -1.56 -16.90 6.07
CA ASP A 286 -1.57 -15.66 6.85
C ASP A 286 -0.34 -15.54 7.80
N GLU A 287 0.81 -16.12 7.41
CA GLU A 287 2.03 -16.21 8.25
C GLU A 287 1.80 -16.84 9.65
N ASN A 288 0.67 -17.48 9.83
CA ASN A 288 0.24 -18.02 11.11
C ASN A 288 0.73 -19.46 11.28
N GLN A 289 1.57 -19.70 12.30
CA GLN A 289 2.12 -21.03 12.60
C GLN A 289 1.06 -22.09 12.91
N LYS A 290 -0.13 -21.69 13.37
CA LYS A 290 -1.24 -22.61 13.61
C LYS A 290 -1.94 -23.03 12.32
N LYS A 291 -1.74 -22.31 11.24
CA LYS A 291 -2.30 -22.54 9.90
C LYS A 291 -1.25 -23.10 8.96
N CYS A 292 -0.56 -24.15 9.38
CA CYS A 292 0.50 -24.80 8.63
C CYS A 292 -0.08 -25.75 7.57
N ILE A 293 0.22 -25.49 6.29
CA ILE A 293 -0.16 -26.37 5.18
C ILE A 293 0.69 -27.62 5.20
N CYS A 294 2.01 -27.42 5.22
CA CYS A 294 3.00 -28.50 5.33
C CYS A 294 4.33 -27.96 5.83
N ASP A 295 5.19 -28.85 6.28
CA ASP A 295 6.56 -28.62 6.70
C ASP A 295 7.52 -29.44 5.83
N ILE A 296 8.48 -28.78 5.21
CA ILE A 296 9.52 -29.41 4.39
C ILE A 296 10.78 -29.54 5.25
N ILE A 297 11.27 -30.76 5.39
CA ILE A 297 12.43 -31.09 6.20
C ILE A 297 13.48 -31.68 5.27
N ILE A 298 14.51 -30.90 4.93
CA ILE A 298 15.59 -31.32 4.05
C ILE A 298 16.78 -31.74 4.90
N LYS A 299 17.28 -32.95 4.68
CA LYS A 299 18.48 -33.50 5.33
C LYS A 299 19.38 -34.15 4.29
N GLU A 300 20.67 -34.24 4.59
CA GLU A 300 21.70 -34.74 3.67
C GLU A 300 21.39 -36.11 3.03
N LYS A 301 20.68 -37.00 3.74
CA LYS A 301 20.42 -38.35 3.24
C LYS A 301 18.97 -38.60 2.88
N VAL A 302 18.02 -37.93 3.53
CA VAL A 302 16.59 -38.19 3.35
C VAL A 302 15.81 -36.93 3.65
N SER A 303 14.92 -36.54 2.74
CA SER A 303 14.02 -35.40 2.93
C SER A 303 12.60 -35.89 3.26
N TYR A 304 11.84 -35.02 3.91
CA TYR A 304 10.46 -35.32 4.31
C TYR A 304 9.53 -34.14 4.01
N ILE A 305 8.28 -34.47 3.72
CA ILE A 305 7.17 -33.54 3.78
C ILE A 305 6.22 -33.98 4.89
N GLU A 306 5.95 -33.08 5.85
CA GLU A 306 5.01 -33.34 6.92
C GLU A 306 3.72 -32.54 6.68
N ILE A 307 2.57 -33.23 6.61
CA ILE A 307 1.26 -32.68 6.35
C ILE A 307 0.30 -33.19 7.44
N ASN A 308 -0.37 -32.29 8.16
CA ASN A 308 -1.28 -32.66 9.25
C ASN A 308 -0.68 -33.66 10.24
N LYS A 309 0.59 -33.44 10.67
CA LYS A 309 1.36 -34.30 11.58
C LYS A 309 1.71 -35.68 11.01
N LYS A 310 1.42 -35.95 9.75
CA LYS A 310 1.83 -37.17 9.07
C LYS A 310 3.03 -36.91 8.20
N ARG A 311 4.10 -37.66 8.41
CA ARG A 311 5.38 -37.48 7.71
C ARG A 311 5.49 -38.46 6.55
N TYR A 312 5.85 -37.93 5.37
CA TYR A 312 6.10 -38.69 4.17
C TYR A 312 7.55 -38.50 3.75
N GLN A 313 8.22 -39.59 3.45
CA GLN A 313 9.58 -39.55 2.91
C GLN A 313 9.51 -39.14 1.44
N ILE A 314 10.43 -38.25 1.02
CA ILE A 314 10.60 -37.83 -0.36
C ILE A 314 12.08 -38.00 -0.75
N ASP A 315 12.34 -38.40 -2.00
CA ASP A 315 13.70 -38.65 -2.48
C ASP A 315 14.45 -37.34 -2.78
N GLY A 316 13.70 -36.26 -2.98
CA GLY A 316 14.21 -34.90 -3.19
C GLY A 316 13.07 -33.88 -3.16
N VAL A 317 13.39 -32.63 -3.50
CA VAL A 317 12.40 -31.53 -3.53
C VAL A 317 12.06 -31.20 -4.99
N THR A 318 11.83 -32.23 -5.77
CA THR A 318 11.43 -32.07 -7.18
C THR A 318 9.92 -31.90 -7.33
N VAL A 319 9.49 -31.37 -8.48
CA VAL A 319 8.07 -31.27 -8.82
C VAL A 319 7.37 -32.62 -8.69
N ALA A 320 8.03 -33.71 -9.20
CA ALA A 320 7.49 -35.05 -9.16
C ALA A 320 7.28 -35.59 -7.74
N ASP A 321 8.24 -35.35 -6.83
CA ASP A 321 8.17 -35.81 -5.46
C ASP A 321 7.06 -35.13 -4.66
N ILE A 322 6.97 -33.80 -4.76
CA ILE A 322 5.95 -33.02 -4.05
C ILE A 322 4.55 -33.29 -4.62
N THR A 323 4.43 -33.49 -5.94
CA THR A 323 3.14 -33.72 -6.60
C THR A 323 2.52 -35.07 -6.18
N LYS A 324 3.30 -36.06 -5.77
CA LYS A 324 2.78 -37.31 -5.18
C LYS A 324 1.84 -37.04 -3.98
N HIS A 325 2.04 -35.95 -3.26
CA HIS A 325 1.27 -35.56 -2.08
C HIS A 325 0.26 -34.43 -2.34
N LYS A 326 -0.05 -34.17 -3.63
CA LYS A 326 -0.94 -33.07 -4.06
C LYS A 326 -2.30 -33.07 -3.35
N LYS A 327 -2.91 -34.23 -3.15
CA LYS A 327 -4.24 -34.34 -2.53
C LYS A 327 -4.21 -33.92 -1.07
N GLU A 328 -3.20 -34.33 -0.34
CA GLU A 328 -2.98 -34.05 1.07
C GLU A 328 -2.64 -32.56 1.29
N ILE A 329 -1.79 -31.99 0.42
CA ILE A 329 -1.41 -30.58 0.44
C ILE A 329 -2.66 -29.70 0.23
N ILE A 330 -3.46 -29.97 -0.81
CA ILE A 330 -4.68 -29.20 -1.09
C ILE A 330 -5.69 -29.33 0.05
N LYS A 331 -5.86 -30.55 0.60
CA LYS A 331 -6.76 -30.77 1.73
C LYS A 331 -6.34 -29.96 2.95
N SER A 332 -5.06 -30.01 3.31
CA SER A 332 -4.49 -29.25 4.43
C SER A 332 -4.64 -27.73 4.21
N ALA A 333 -4.36 -27.25 3.00
CA ALA A 333 -4.50 -25.84 2.68
C ALA A 333 -5.95 -25.35 2.84
N VAL A 334 -6.93 -26.10 2.33
CA VAL A 334 -8.36 -25.76 2.44
C VAL A 334 -8.85 -25.79 3.89
N GLU A 335 -8.36 -26.75 4.70
CA GLU A 335 -8.68 -26.84 6.13
C GLU A 335 -8.16 -25.63 6.92
N ASN A 336 -6.98 -25.10 6.53
CA ASN A 336 -6.32 -23.96 7.18
C ASN A 336 -6.79 -22.58 6.64
N LEU A 337 -7.58 -22.51 5.57
CA LEU A 337 -8.20 -21.27 5.11
C LEU A 337 -9.31 -20.78 6.03
N LYS A 338 -9.91 -21.69 6.76
CA LYS A 338 -10.98 -21.39 7.73
C LYS A 338 -10.36 -20.79 9.00
#